data_4a3abee773313aada4df2611e290dfbf
#
_entry.id   4a3abee773313aada4df2611e290dfbf
#
_cell.length_a   1.000
_cell.length_b   1.000
_cell.length_c   1.000
_cell.angle_alpha   90.00
_cell.angle_beta   90.00
_cell.angle_gamma   90.00
#
_symmetry.space_group_name_H-M   'P 1'
#
loop_
_entity.id
_entity.type
_entity.pdbx_description
1 polymer ?
#
loop_
_entity_poly.entity_id
_entity_poly.type
_entity_poly.pdbx_seq_one_letter_code
_entity_poly.pdbx_strand_id
1 'polypeptide(L)'
;MFRNTRAEDLSAHVMRGILARNPKIDSGTLDDIIWGCVQQTLEQAFNIGRFAQLLAGIPKHVSAQTVNRLCGSSMTAIHAAVANIRAGEGDVYLVGGIEHMGHVPMMHGVDFNPHLNQFMAKGGGNMGLTAELLARMHGIDRRQQDEFAYRSHKNAHEATVQGRFKSEILPTMGHDDEGAPRLFDHDEVIRPETSIEGLSALKPVFDPKNGTVTAGNASAISDGASALLIVSGARARSLGLSPIAKVRSMAASGCDPAIMGYGPVPAVQKALQRASLAGGDIDLYELNEAFAAQSLPVVKDLGLMAVAEKKVNVNGGAIALGHPLGCSGARISTTLLHLMRGQGARLGVSTMCIGMGQGVATVFEGLS
;
A
#
# COMPACT_ATOMS: atom_id res chain seq x y z
N MET A 1 14.92 11.41 -4.10
CA MET A 1 15.52 10.08 -4.41
C MET A 1 15.34 9.70 -5.89
N PHE A 2 14.14 9.54 -6.45
CA PHE A 2 13.90 8.96 -7.79
C PHE A 2 13.65 9.95 -8.92
N ARG A 3 13.96 11.24 -8.75
CA ARG A 3 13.68 12.31 -9.74
C ARG A 3 14.23 12.06 -11.17
N ASN A 4 15.24 11.19 -11.31
CA ASN A 4 15.86 10.84 -12.59
C ASN A 4 15.70 9.33 -12.92
N THR A 5 14.86 8.61 -12.20
CA THR A 5 14.63 7.17 -12.39
C THR A 5 13.21 6.97 -12.90
N ARG A 6 13.03 6.31 -14.03
CA ARG A 6 11.70 6.08 -14.60
C ARG A 6 10.90 5.04 -13.84
N ALA A 7 9.59 5.15 -13.89
CA ALA A 7 8.66 4.22 -13.23
C ALA A 7 8.85 2.76 -13.69
N GLU A 8 9.10 2.55 -14.99
CA GLU A 8 9.35 1.22 -15.55
C GLU A 8 10.65 0.61 -15.01
N ASP A 9 11.69 1.44 -14.79
CA ASP A 9 12.99 0.98 -14.28
C ASP A 9 12.89 0.57 -12.81
N LEU A 10 12.15 1.33 -11.98
CA LEU A 10 11.83 0.97 -10.60
C LEU A 10 11.06 -0.35 -10.54
N SER A 11 10.05 -0.51 -11.41
CA SER A 11 9.26 -1.74 -11.52
C SER A 11 10.15 -2.93 -11.93
N ALA A 12 10.99 -2.76 -12.95
CA ALA A 12 11.90 -3.81 -13.41
C ALA A 12 12.93 -4.18 -12.33
N HIS A 13 13.39 -3.19 -11.53
CA HIS A 13 14.32 -3.41 -10.43
C HIS A 13 13.73 -4.33 -9.37
N VAL A 14 12.52 -4.06 -8.88
CA VAL A 14 11.88 -4.91 -7.87
C VAL A 14 11.46 -6.27 -8.43
N MET A 15 11.08 -6.38 -9.72
CA MET A 15 10.84 -7.67 -10.39
C MET A 15 12.09 -8.54 -10.42
N ARG A 16 13.24 -7.98 -10.83
CA ARG A 16 14.53 -8.70 -10.79
C ARG A 16 14.91 -9.09 -9.36
N GLY A 17 14.73 -8.17 -8.41
CA GLY A 17 15.10 -8.39 -7.02
C GLY A 17 14.32 -9.51 -6.35
N ILE A 18 13.01 -9.58 -6.54
CA ILE A 18 12.20 -10.65 -5.95
C ILE A 18 12.53 -12.02 -6.58
N LEU A 19 12.80 -12.08 -7.88
CA LEU A 19 13.23 -13.31 -8.56
C LEU A 19 14.63 -13.75 -8.10
N ALA A 20 15.57 -12.83 -7.95
CA ALA A 20 16.89 -13.12 -7.43
C ALA A 20 16.87 -13.66 -5.99
N ARG A 21 15.94 -13.16 -5.16
CA ARG A 21 15.71 -13.68 -3.80
C ARG A 21 15.01 -15.05 -3.76
N ASN A 22 14.45 -15.51 -4.90
CA ASN A 22 13.74 -16.77 -5.03
C ASN A 22 14.25 -17.60 -6.23
N PRO A 23 15.55 -18.00 -6.22
CA PRO A 23 16.21 -18.62 -7.39
C PRO A 23 15.64 -19.99 -7.81
N LYS A 24 14.81 -20.61 -6.98
CA LYS A 24 14.11 -21.85 -7.32
C LYS A 24 12.91 -21.62 -8.25
N ILE A 25 12.48 -20.36 -8.44
CA ILE A 25 11.43 -19.98 -9.38
C ILE A 25 12.10 -19.49 -10.65
N ASP A 26 12.01 -20.30 -11.71
CA ASP A 26 12.39 -19.87 -13.05
C ASP A 26 11.40 -18.82 -13.55
N SER A 27 11.90 -17.64 -13.92
CA SER A 27 11.07 -16.54 -14.42
C SER A 27 10.27 -16.90 -15.68
N GLY A 28 10.72 -17.88 -16.46
CA GLY A 28 9.98 -18.41 -17.62
C GLY A 28 8.79 -19.29 -17.25
N THR A 29 8.65 -19.68 -15.98
CA THR A 29 7.51 -20.47 -15.49
C THR A 29 6.44 -19.64 -14.78
N LEU A 30 6.53 -18.33 -14.84
CA LEU A 30 5.47 -17.44 -14.37
C LEU A 30 4.26 -17.54 -15.29
N ASP A 31 3.08 -17.76 -14.72
CA ASP A 31 1.83 -17.81 -15.48
C ASP A 31 1.39 -16.43 -15.96
N ASP A 32 1.54 -15.42 -15.09
CA ASP A 32 1.26 -14.03 -15.46
C ASP A 32 1.95 -13.05 -14.47
N ILE A 33 2.09 -11.80 -14.91
CA ILE A 33 2.50 -10.67 -14.09
C ILE A 33 1.31 -9.72 -13.97
N ILE A 34 0.88 -9.43 -12.74
CA ILE A 34 -0.24 -8.53 -12.48
C ILE A 34 0.28 -7.32 -11.70
N TRP A 35 0.27 -6.15 -12.36
CA TRP A 35 0.95 -4.96 -11.86
C TRP A 35 -0.01 -3.80 -11.62
N GLY A 36 -0.06 -3.29 -10.40
CA GLY A 36 -0.91 -2.17 -10.02
C GLY A 36 -0.29 -0.83 -10.46
N CYS A 37 -1.08 0.02 -11.11
CA CYS A 37 -0.72 1.40 -11.42
C CYS A 37 -1.99 2.24 -11.56
N VAL A 38 -1.99 3.45 -10.99
CA VAL A 38 -3.15 4.34 -10.99
C VAL A 38 -3.12 5.31 -12.15
N GLN A 39 -2.06 6.10 -12.23
CA GLN A 39 -1.90 7.13 -13.27
C GLN A 39 -1.28 6.53 -14.52
N GLN A 40 -2.12 5.90 -15.35
CA GLN A 40 -1.67 5.22 -16.58
C GLN A 40 -1.49 6.22 -17.72
N THR A 41 -0.66 7.24 -17.50
CA THR A 41 -0.30 8.29 -18.47
C THR A 41 1.22 8.46 -18.51
N LEU A 42 1.73 9.18 -19.49
CA LEU A 42 3.17 9.40 -19.69
C LEU A 42 3.96 8.09 -19.67
N GLU A 43 5.02 7.99 -18.85
CA GLU A 43 5.84 6.78 -18.72
C GLU A 43 5.13 5.60 -18.06
N GLN A 44 3.99 5.85 -17.41
CA GLN A 44 3.13 4.79 -16.84
C GLN A 44 2.00 4.37 -17.79
N ALA A 45 1.96 4.89 -19.01
CA ALA A 45 0.89 4.64 -19.98
C ALA A 45 0.86 3.20 -20.50
N PHE A 46 -0.24 2.84 -21.15
CA PHE A 46 -0.53 1.53 -21.74
C PHE A 46 -0.50 0.40 -20.71
N ASN A 47 0.54 -0.43 -20.77
CA ASN A 47 0.72 -1.58 -19.87
C ASN A 47 2.13 -1.53 -19.28
N ILE A 48 2.30 -0.71 -18.23
CA ILE A 48 3.59 -0.57 -17.54
C ILE A 48 4.10 -1.91 -16.98
N GLY A 49 3.20 -2.81 -16.56
CA GLY A 49 3.57 -4.16 -16.12
C GLY A 49 4.31 -4.92 -17.22
N ARG A 50 3.86 -4.80 -18.48
CA ARG A 50 4.53 -5.43 -19.63
C ARG A 50 5.87 -4.77 -19.96
N PHE A 51 5.94 -3.44 -19.89
CA PHE A 51 7.20 -2.73 -20.15
C PHE A 51 8.25 -3.09 -19.11
N ALA A 52 7.88 -3.06 -17.84
CA ALA A 52 8.75 -3.45 -16.72
C ALA A 52 9.22 -4.90 -16.83
N GLN A 53 8.35 -5.82 -17.20
CA GLN A 53 8.70 -7.22 -17.45
C GLN A 53 9.80 -7.37 -18.51
N LEU A 54 9.66 -6.68 -19.65
CA LEU A 54 10.65 -6.73 -20.73
C LEU A 54 11.99 -6.14 -20.28
N LEU A 55 11.96 -5.01 -19.57
CA LEU A 55 13.14 -4.38 -18.98
C LEU A 55 13.78 -5.25 -17.88
N ALA A 56 13.00 -6.03 -17.15
CA ALA A 56 13.49 -6.98 -16.17
C ALA A 56 14.20 -8.19 -16.79
N GLY A 57 14.06 -8.41 -18.11
CA GLY A 57 14.61 -9.56 -18.80
C GLY A 57 13.81 -10.85 -18.61
N ILE A 58 12.58 -10.75 -18.10
CA ILE A 58 11.67 -11.89 -17.98
C ILE A 58 11.25 -12.34 -19.40
N PRO A 59 11.23 -13.66 -19.70
CA PRO A 59 10.98 -14.16 -21.05
C PRO A 59 9.69 -13.63 -21.68
N LYS A 60 9.74 -13.34 -22.99
CA LYS A 60 8.63 -12.69 -23.73
C LYS A 60 7.35 -13.51 -23.80
N HIS A 61 7.42 -14.83 -23.61
CA HIS A 61 6.24 -15.70 -23.57
C HIS A 61 5.44 -15.58 -22.27
N VAL A 62 6.03 -15.07 -21.21
CA VAL A 62 5.29 -14.70 -20.00
C VAL A 62 4.44 -13.48 -20.30
N SER A 63 3.17 -13.52 -19.94
CA SER A 63 2.25 -12.39 -20.10
C SER A 63 2.37 -11.40 -18.94
N ALA A 64 1.83 -10.20 -19.15
CA ALA A 64 1.70 -9.19 -18.10
C ALA A 64 0.50 -8.28 -18.33
N GLN A 65 -0.14 -7.87 -17.25
CA GLN A 65 -1.24 -6.92 -17.26
C GLN A 65 -1.06 -5.83 -16.23
N THR A 66 -1.64 -4.67 -16.49
CA THR A 66 -1.72 -3.57 -15.53
C THR A 66 -3.16 -3.44 -15.04
N VAL A 67 -3.35 -3.39 -13.72
CA VAL A 67 -4.65 -3.28 -13.07
C VAL A 67 -4.79 -1.97 -12.32
N ASN A 68 -5.98 -1.40 -12.34
CA ASN A 68 -6.31 -0.14 -11.67
C ASN A 68 -7.56 -0.30 -10.78
N ARG A 69 -7.35 -0.16 -9.50
CA ARG A 69 -8.36 0.09 -8.47
C ARG A 69 -7.89 1.25 -7.60
N LEU A 70 -7.44 2.33 -8.24
CA LEU A 70 -6.83 3.47 -7.58
C LEU A 70 -5.81 3.01 -6.51
N CYS A 71 -5.82 3.57 -5.31
CA CYS A 71 -4.87 3.21 -4.24
C CYS A 71 -4.77 1.68 -3.96
N GLY A 72 -5.85 0.93 -4.21
CA GLY A 72 -5.91 -0.53 -4.00
C GLY A 72 -5.40 -1.39 -5.15
N SER A 73 -4.73 -0.82 -6.17
CA SER A 73 -4.36 -1.53 -7.40
C SER A 73 -3.47 -2.74 -7.16
N SER A 74 -2.36 -2.60 -6.47
CA SER A 74 -1.46 -3.74 -6.21
C SER A 74 -2.05 -4.78 -5.23
N MET A 75 -2.91 -4.37 -4.29
CA MET A 75 -3.65 -5.36 -3.50
C MET A 75 -4.68 -6.12 -4.35
N THR A 76 -5.27 -5.45 -5.35
CA THR A 76 -6.12 -6.12 -6.34
C THR A 76 -5.32 -7.09 -7.20
N ALA A 77 -4.05 -6.78 -7.53
CA ALA A 77 -3.16 -7.72 -8.20
C ALA A 77 -2.93 -8.99 -7.38
N ILE A 78 -2.71 -8.85 -6.06
CA ILE A 78 -2.64 -10.00 -5.13
C ILE A 78 -3.94 -10.81 -5.17
N HIS A 79 -5.10 -10.14 -5.08
CA HIS A 79 -6.41 -10.80 -5.10
C HIS A 79 -6.65 -11.55 -6.41
N ALA A 80 -6.28 -10.97 -7.56
CA ALA A 80 -6.44 -11.60 -8.87
C ALA A 80 -5.57 -12.87 -8.97
N ALA A 81 -4.30 -12.81 -8.61
CA ALA A 81 -3.41 -13.97 -8.61
C ALA A 81 -3.94 -15.11 -7.72
N VAL A 82 -4.40 -14.78 -6.50
CA VAL A 82 -4.98 -15.75 -5.57
C VAL A 82 -6.27 -16.36 -6.16
N ALA A 83 -7.12 -15.56 -6.79
CA ALA A 83 -8.35 -16.04 -7.43
C ALA A 83 -8.04 -16.97 -8.60
N ASN A 84 -7.08 -16.62 -9.45
CA ASN A 84 -6.63 -17.46 -10.58
C ASN A 84 -6.08 -18.81 -10.09
N ILE A 85 -5.21 -18.81 -9.08
CA ILE A 85 -4.69 -20.06 -8.48
C ILE A 85 -5.84 -20.92 -7.93
N ARG A 86 -6.82 -20.32 -7.25
CA ARG A 86 -7.98 -21.05 -6.72
C ARG A 86 -8.90 -21.59 -7.82
N ALA A 87 -8.93 -20.93 -8.98
CA ALA A 87 -9.68 -21.36 -10.16
C ALA A 87 -8.93 -22.44 -10.97
N GLY A 88 -7.66 -22.69 -10.69
CA GLY A 88 -6.82 -23.63 -11.45
C GLY A 88 -6.20 -23.01 -12.70
N GLU A 89 -6.16 -21.70 -12.83
CA GLU A 89 -5.65 -20.95 -13.99
C GLU A 89 -4.14 -20.64 -13.90
N GLY A 90 -3.40 -21.38 -13.10
CA GLY A 90 -1.95 -21.25 -12.95
C GLY A 90 -1.49 -21.41 -11.52
N ASP A 91 -0.16 -21.45 -11.34
CA ASP A 91 0.50 -21.80 -10.09
C ASP A 91 1.45 -20.72 -9.55
N VAL A 92 2.00 -19.86 -10.43
CA VAL A 92 3.04 -18.89 -10.06
C VAL A 92 2.80 -17.53 -10.70
N TYR A 93 2.52 -16.55 -9.87
CA TYR A 93 2.27 -15.17 -10.30
C TYR A 93 3.28 -14.21 -9.66
N LEU A 94 3.81 -13.29 -10.47
CA LEU A 94 4.53 -12.13 -9.98
C LEU A 94 3.53 -10.97 -9.88
N VAL A 95 3.32 -10.45 -8.68
CA VAL A 95 2.37 -9.36 -8.45
C VAL A 95 3.07 -8.19 -7.77
N GLY A 96 2.53 -7.01 -7.94
CA GLY A 96 3.08 -5.82 -7.32
C GLY A 96 2.45 -4.54 -7.86
N GLY A 97 3.18 -3.46 -7.79
CA GLY A 97 2.73 -2.19 -8.34
C GLY A 97 3.76 -1.09 -8.23
N ILE A 98 3.44 -0.01 -8.88
CA ILE A 98 4.24 1.20 -9.05
C ILE A 98 3.36 2.43 -8.95
N GLU A 99 3.90 3.49 -8.43
CA GLU A 99 3.47 4.85 -8.75
C GLU A 99 4.67 5.77 -8.70
N HIS A 100 4.83 6.61 -9.70
CA HIS A 100 5.82 7.67 -9.75
C HIS A 100 5.12 9.02 -9.83
N MET A 101 4.76 9.57 -8.66
CA MET A 101 3.97 10.80 -8.59
C MET A 101 4.81 12.06 -8.85
N GLY A 102 6.14 11.93 -8.81
CA GLY A 102 7.07 12.98 -9.19
C GLY A 102 7.11 13.23 -10.70
N HIS A 103 7.03 12.17 -11.52
CA HIS A 103 7.03 12.29 -13.00
C HIS A 103 5.61 12.33 -13.56
N VAL A 104 4.67 11.62 -12.96
CA VAL A 104 3.29 11.51 -13.43
C VAL A 104 2.37 12.12 -12.38
N PRO A 105 2.06 13.43 -12.47
CA PRO A 105 1.24 14.10 -11.47
C PRO A 105 -0.12 13.44 -11.30
N MET A 106 -0.57 13.36 -10.06
CA MET A 106 -1.91 12.87 -9.74
C MET A 106 -2.96 13.66 -10.51
N MET A 107 -3.93 12.96 -11.09
CA MET A 107 -5.00 13.54 -11.92
C MET A 107 -4.56 14.01 -13.34
N HIS A 108 -3.33 13.77 -13.76
CA HIS A 108 -2.91 14.12 -15.12
C HIS A 108 -3.75 13.39 -16.17
N GLY A 109 -4.43 14.15 -17.04
CA GLY A 109 -5.28 13.61 -18.10
C GLY A 109 -6.61 13.00 -17.64
N VAL A 110 -7.00 13.19 -16.37
CA VAL A 110 -8.30 12.71 -15.86
C VAL A 110 -9.39 13.73 -16.21
N ASP A 111 -10.40 13.27 -16.93
CA ASP A 111 -11.61 14.04 -17.27
C ASP A 111 -12.83 13.33 -16.65
N PHE A 112 -13.41 13.94 -15.63
CA PHE A 112 -14.58 13.38 -14.96
C PHE A 112 -15.85 13.67 -15.74
N ASN A 113 -16.69 12.64 -15.90
CA ASN A 113 -18.02 12.82 -16.46
C ASN A 113 -18.83 13.78 -15.57
N PRO A 114 -19.35 14.91 -16.11
CA PRO A 114 -20.12 15.89 -15.32
C PRO A 114 -21.36 15.31 -14.61
N HIS A 115 -21.93 14.23 -15.13
CA HIS A 115 -23.09 13.56 -14.53
C HIS A 115 -22.77 12.87 -13.18
N LEU A 116 -21.49 12.62 -12.87
CA LEU A 116 -21.10 12.08 -11.55
C LEU A 116 -21.61 12.93 -10.39
N ASN A 117 -21.79 14.24 -10.59
CA ASN A 117 -22.33 15.13 -9.57
C ASN A 117 -23.79 14.83 -9.15
N GLN A 118 -24.49 13.99 -9.90
CA GLN A 118 -25.83 13.49 -9.54
C GLN A 118 -25.77 12.32 -8.55
N PHE A 119 -24.63 11.65 -8.45
CA PHE A 119 -24.46 10.42 -7.68
C PHE A 119 -23.47 10.55 -6.52
N MET A 120 -22.70 11.62 -6.50
CA MET A 120 -21.74 11.89 -5.44
C MET A 120 -21.54 13.39 -5.20
N ALA A 121 -21.21 13.76 -3.98
CA ALA A 121 -20.82 15.13 -3.67
C ALA A 121 -19.53 15.52 -4.44
N LYS A 122 -19.46 16.76 -4.96
CA LYS A 122 -18.26 17.27 -5.65
C LYS A 122 -16.98 17.10 -4.82
N GLY A 123 -17.06 17.29 -3.50
CA GLY A 123 -15.95 17.08 -2.58
C GLY A 123 -15.43 15.64 -2.52
N GLY A 124 -16.24 14.65 -2.95
CA GLY A 124 -15.83 13.24 -3.00
C GLY A 124 -14.69 12.94 -3.98
N GLY A 125 -14.42 13.82 -4.94
CA GLY A 125 -13.24 13.77 -5.81
C GLY A 125 -11.96 14.33 -5.18
N ASN A 126 -12.06 15.03 -4.03
CA ASN A 126 -10.93 15.57 -3.30
C ASN A 126 -10.71 14.77 -2.01
N MET A 127 -9.71 13.90 -1.99
CA MET A 127 -9.45 12.97 -0.90
C MET A 127 -9.21 13.66 0.45
N GLY A 128 -8.57 14.83 0.46
CA GLY A 128 -8.37 15.59 1.70
C GLY A 128 -9.67 16.15 2.28
N LEU A 129 -10.61 16.62 1.45
CA LEU A 129 -11.93 17.06 1.92
C LEU A 129 -12.75 15.88 2.45
N THR A 130 -12.62 14.69 1.87
CA THR A 130 -13.30 13.49 2.39
C THR A 130 -12.73 13.07 3.75
N ALA A 131 -11.42 13.25 3.96
CA ALA A 131 -10.77 13.01 5.24
C ALA A 131 -11.22 14.01 6.31
N GLU A 132 -11.34 15.30 5.97
CA GLU A 132 -11.90 16.34 6.86
C GLU A 132 -13.34 16.00 7.28
N LEU A 133 -14.17 15.58 6.32
CA LEU A 133 -15.55 15.20 6.61
C LEU A 133 -15.61 14.00 7.57
N LEU A 134 -14.80 12.97 7.30
CA LEU A 134 -14.76 11.76 8.12
C LEU A 134 -14.30 12.05 9.55
N ALA A 135 -13.26 12.90 9.72
CA ALA A 135 -12.82 13.35 11.04
C ALA A 135 -13.92 14.05 11.82
N ARG A 136 -14.66 14.96 11.18
CA ARG A 136 -15.81 15.67 11.79
C ARG A 136 -16.92 14.68 12.21
N MET A 137 -17.27 13.74 11.36
CA MET A 137 -18.31 12.74 11.65
C MET A 137 -17.97 11.87 12.87
N HIS A 138 -16.67 11.58 13.10
CA HIS A 138 -16.22 10.72 14.19
C HIS A 138 -15.68 11.49 15.40
N GLY A 139 -15.71 12.83 15.36
CA GLY A 139 -15.21 13.69 16.44
C GLY A 139 -13.68 13.56 16.65
N ILE A 140 -12.94 13.37 15.56
CA ILE A 140 -11.47 13.29 15.58
C ILE A 140 -10.90 14.70 15.44
N ASP A 141 -10.22 15.17 16.47
CA ASP A 141 -9.64 16.51 16.51
C ASP A 141 -8.23 16.56 15.89
N ARG A 142 -7.69 17.76 15.75
CA ARG A 142 -6.37 18.02 15.19
C ARG A 142 -5.25 17.38 16.02
N ARG A 143 -5.35 17.42 17.35
CA ARG A 143 -4.33 16.89 18.24
C ARG A 143 -4.22 15.38 18.10
N GLN A 144 -5.34 14.69 18.06
CA GLN A 144 -5.36 13.24 17.84
C GLN A 144 -4.71 12.84 16.49
N GLN A 145 -4.93 13.65 15.44
CA GLN A 145 -4.31 13.44 14.13
C GLN A 145 -2.79 13.64 14.18
N ASP A 146 -2.33 14.70 14.86
CA ASP A 146 -0.91 14.98 14.99
C ASP A 146 -0.19 13.93 15.87
N GLU A 147 -0.81 13.46 16.95
CA GLU A 147 -0.31 12.37 17.79
C GLU A 147 -0.18 11.05 16.98
N PHE A 148 -1.15 10.76 16.13
CA PHE A 148 -1.10 9.60 15.23
C PHE A 148 0.06 9.72 14.22
N ALA A 149 0.23 10.89 13.60
CA ALA A 149 1.32 11.17 12.67
C ALA A 149 2.70 11.11 13.33
N TYR A 150 2.83 11.68 14.51
CA TYR A 150 4.05 11.60 15.33
C TYR A 150 4.42 10.13 15.59
N ARG A 151 3.45 9.31 16.01
CA ARG A 151 3.68 7.88 16.23
C ARG A 151 4.14 7.17 14.95
N SER A 152 3.55 7.49 13.80
CA SER A 152 3.95 6.90 12.51
C SER A 152 5.42 7.17 12.20
N HIS A 153 5.88 8.43 12.31
CA HIS A 153 7.28 8.80 12.08
C HIS A 153 8.24 8.19 13.10
N LYS A 154 7.88 8.21 14.37
CA LYS A 154 8.67 7.61 15.45
C LYS A 154 8.87 6.11 15.21
N ASN A 155 7.79 5.37 14.95
CA ASN A 155 7.84 3.94 14.73
C ASN A 155 8.65 3.60 13.46
N ALA A 156 8.50 4.36 12.37
CA ALA A 156 9.23 4.14 11.14
C ALA A 156 10.73 4.41 11.32
N HIS A 157 11.07 5.47 12.03
CA HIS A 157 12.48 5.76 12.36
C HIS A 157 13.11 4.65 13.22
N GLU A 158 12.45 4.25 14.30
CA GLU A 158 12.92 3.16 15.15
C GLU A 158 13.07 1.84 14.37
N ALA A 159 12.11 1.50 13.53
CA ALA A 159 12.17 0.32 12.68
C ALA A 159 13.36 0.37 11.70
N THR A 160 13.64 1.53 11.12
CA THR A 160 14.79 1.75 10.23
C THR A 160 16.11 1.58 10.98
N VAL A 161 16.28 2.25 12.10
CA VAL A 161 17.51 2.17 12.92
C VAL A 161 17.77 0.73 13.41
N GLN A 162 16.71 0.03 13.81
CA GLN A 162 16.79 -1.36 14.26
C GLN A 162 16.92 -2.36 13.09
N GLY A 163 16.90 -1.91 11.84
CA GLY A 163 17.05 -2.76 10.66
C GLY A 163 15.86 -3.67 10.38
N ARG A 164 14.67 -3.36 10.92
CA ARG A 164 13.47 -4.18 10.72
C ARG A 164 13.03 -4.23 9.26
N PHE A 165 13.33 -3.20 8.46
CA PHE A 165 13.02 -3.14 7.03
C PHE A 165 14.06 -3.82 6.13
N LYS A 166 15.24 -4.20 6.64
CA LYS A 166 16.34 -4.76 5.82
C LYS A 166 15.95 -5.99 5.01
N SER A 167 15.08 -6.83 5.54
CA SER A 167 14.65 -8.05 4.84
C SER A 167 13.64 -7.80 3.71
N GLU A 168 12.93 -6.67 3.72
CA GLU A 168 11.95 -6.31 2.69
C GLU A 168 12.49 -5.30 1.68
N ILE A 169 13.27 -4.32 2.09
CA ILE A 169 13.83 -3.32 1.20
C ILE A 169 14.85 -3.94 0.23
N LEU A 170 14.77 -3.54 -1.03
CA LEU A 170 15.76 -3.79 -2.05
C LEU A 170 16.54 -2.50 -2.29
N PRO A 171 17.86 -2.44 -1.92
CA PRO A 171 18.65 -1.25 -2.14
C PRO A 171 18.64 -0.83 -3.60
N THR A 172 18.43 0.46 -3.86
CA THR A 172 18.17 0.99 -5.19
C THR A 172 19.02 2.22 -5.45
N MET A 173 19.60 2.31 -6.64
CA MET A 173 20.27 3.53 -7.07
C MET A 173 19.23 4.63 -7.31
N GLY A 174 19.47 5.77 -6.73
CA GLY A 174 18.71 7.00 -6.92
C GLY A 174 19.66 8.18 -7.00
N HIS A 175 19.18 9.37 -6.70
CA HIS A 175 19.94 10.61 -6.78
C HIS A 175 19.76 11.41 -5.49
N ASP A 176 20.84 12.00 -4.98
CA ASP A 176 20.80 12.95 -3.88
C ASP A 176 20.23 14.32 -4.33
N ASP A 177 20.28 15.31 -3.46
CA ASP A 177 19.74 16.65 -3.73
C ASP A 177 20.54 17.41 -4.79
N GLU A 178 21.82 17.12 -4.94
CA GLU A 178 22.70 17.66 -5.95
C GLU A 178 22.58 16.92 -7.30
N GLY A 179 21.84 15.81 -7.34
CA GLY A 179 21.63 14.98 -8.53
C GLY A 179 22.74 13.93 -8.75
N ALA A 180 23.63 13.72 -7.79
CA ALA A 180 24.64 12.67 -7.87
C ALA A 180 24.04 11.28 -7.60
N PRO A 181 24.46 10.22 -8.32
CA PRO A 181 23.98 8.87 -8.07
C PRO A 181 24.35 8.39 -6.66
N ARG A 182 23.36 7.85 -5.93
CA ARG A 182 23.55 7.31 -4.59
C ARG A 182 22.73 6.04 -4.40
N LEU A 183 23.28 5.08 -3.65
CA LEU A 183 22.54 3.89 -3.22
C LEU A 183 21.67 4.24 -2.00
N PHE A 184 20.38 3.98 -2.09
CA PHE A 184 19.42 4.14 -1.01
C PHE A 184 18.95 2.77 -0.54
N ASP A 185 18.96 2.55 0.77
CA ASP A 185 18.55 1.34 1.46
C ASP A 185 17.47 1.58 2.53
N HIS A 186 16.83 2.76 2.48
CA HIS A 186 15.77 3.19 3.40
C HIS A 186 14.81 4.15 2.70
N ASP A 187 13.61 4.33 3.27
CA ASP A 187 12.61 5.29 2.77
C ASP A 187 12.98 6.73 3.16
N GLU A 188 12.99 7.63 2.17
CA GLU A 188 13.44 9.02 2.29
C GLU A 188 12.46 9.92 3.08
N VAL A 189 11.18 9.54 3.15
CA VAL A 189 10.10 10.39 3.68
C VAL A 189 10.11 10.46 5.20
N ILE A 190 10.78 9.53 5.89
CA ILE A 190 10.83 9.47 7.35
C ILE A 190 11.48 10.73 7.91
N ARG A 191 10.84 11.35 8.89
CA ARG A 191 11.31 12.58 9.56
C ARG A 191 11.57 12.31 11.03
N PRO A 192 12.81 11.95 11.42
CA PRO A 192 13.17 11.61 12.79
C PRO A 192 12.95 12.76 13.79
N GLU A 193 13.08 14.01 13.32
CA GLU A 193 12.95 15.24 14.10
C GLU A 193 11.49 15.68 14.31
N THR A 194 10.51 14.91 13.82
CA THR A 194 9.09 15.26 14.00
C THR A 194 8.74 15.41 15.47
N SER A 195 8.04 16.49 15.82
CA SER A 195 7.51 16.76 17.16
C SER A 195 6.04 17.17 17.12
N ILE A 196 5.33 16.99 18.21
CA ILE A 196 3.91 17.42 18.32
C ILE A 196 3.80 18.92 18.13
N GLU A 197 4.73 19.71 18.68
CA GLU A 197 4.79 21.17 18.53
C GLU A 197 4.98 21.57 17.07
N GLY A 198 5.90 20.91 16.36
CA GLY A 198 6.15 21.15 14.94
C GLY A 198 4.94 20.81 14.09
N LEU A 199 4.27 19.66 14.34
CA LEU A 199 3.05 19.27 13.66
C LEU A 199 1.91 20.26 13.92
N SER A 200 1.69 20.69 15.16
CA SER A 200 0.62 21.61 15.55
C SER A 200 0.74 23.00 14.92
N ALA A 201 1.96 23.42 14.57
CA ALA A 201 2.23 24.69 13.89
C ALA A 201 1.87 24.69 12.40
N LEU A 202 1.65 23.51 11.78
CA LEU A 202 1.31 23.40 10.37
C LEU A 202 -0.12 23.89 10.09
N LYS A 203 -0.29 24.56 8.95
CA LYS A 203 -1.60 25.05 8.51
C LYS A 203 -2.41 23.94 7.82
N PRO A 204 -3.75 23.92 7.98
CA PRO A 204 -4.61 23.06 7.21
C PRO A 204 -4.48 23.30 5.70
N VAL A 205 -4.49 22.20 4.92
CA VAL A 205 -4.25 22.25 3.47
C VAL A 205 -5.55 22.31 2.67
N PHE A 206 -6.58 21.55 3.08
CA PHE A 206 -7.80 21.36 2.28
C PHE A 206 -8.96 22.27 2.67
N ASP A 207 -9.07 22.64 3.95
CA ASP A 207 -10.01 23.64 4.47
C ASP A 207 -9.24 24.66 5.31
N PRO A 208 -8.77 25.77 4.71
CA PRO A 208 -7.88 26.72 5.39
C PRO A 208 -8.48 27.40 6.62
N LYS A 209 -9.83 27.40 6.76
CA LYS A 209 -10.53 28.08 7.88
C LYS A 209 -10.84 27.13 9.03
N ASN A 210 -11.31 25.93 8.71
CA ASN A 210 -11.88 25.03 9.71
C ASN A 210 -11.29 23.61 9.61
N GLY A 211 -10.29 23.41 8.77
CA GLY A 211 -9.67 22.10 8.53
C GLY A 211 -8.70 21.71 9.63
N THR A 212 -8.40 20.42 9.64
CA THR A 212 -7.49 19.77 10.58
C THR A 212 -6.39 18.96 9.88
N VAL A 213 -6.59 18.66 8.59
CA VAL A 213 -5.64 17.90 7.78
C VAL A 213 -4.52 18.82 7.29
N THR A 214 -3.28 18.44 7.59
CA THR A 214 -2.07 19.18 7.24
C THR A 214 -1.10 18.30 6.44
N ALA A 215 -0.05 18.91 5.90
CA ALA A 215 1.03 18.16 5.26
C ALA A 215 1.78 17.22 6.25
N GLY A 216 1.66 17.45 7.55
CA GLY A 216 2.32 16.63 8.59
C GLY A 216 1.50 15.44 9.05
N ASN A 217 0.16 15.47 8.90
CA ASN A 217 -0.73 14.38 9.33
C ASN A 217 -1.46 13.68 8.16
N ALA A 218 -0.94 13.87 6.96
CA ALA A 218 -1.31 13.19 5.72
C ALA A 218 -0.10 12.45 5.14
N SER A 219 -0.34 11.39 4.36
CA SER A 219 0.73 10.71 3.62
C SER A 219 1.38 11.63 2.59
N ALA A 220 2.69 11.50 2.42
CA ALA A 220 3.41 12.26 1.41
C ALA A 220 3.09 11.75 -0.01
N ILE A 221 3.05 12.68 -0.97
CA ILE A 221 3.17 12.36 -2.39
C ILE A 221 4.54 11.73 -2.60
N SER A 222 4.59 10.52 -3.14
CA SER A 222 5.82 9.73 -3.18
C SER A 222 5.88 8.77 -4.36
N ASP A 223 7.09 8.33 -4.65
CA ASP A 223 7.40 7.37 -5.70
C ASP A 223 7.76 6.03 -5.05
N GLY A 224 7.38 4.92 -5.66
CA GLY A 224 7.74 3.62 -5.10
C GLY A 224 7.20 2.43 -5.87
N ALA A 225 7.92 1.32 -5.80
CA ALA A 225 7.53 0.04 -6.37
C ALA A 225 7.67 -1.08 -5.33
N SER A 226 6.81 -2.08 -5.40
CA SER A 226 6.84 -3.25 -4.52
C SER A 226 6.37 -4.50 -5.28
N ALA A 227 6.97 -5.66 -4.96
CA ALA A 227 6.67 -6.93 -5.63
C ALA A 227 6.53 -8.08 -4.63
N LEU A 228 5.65 -9.02 -4.94
CA LEU A 228 5.48 -10.30 -4.25
C LEU A 228 5.36 -11.44 -5.26
N LEU A 229 5.70 -12.65 -4.83
CA LEU A 229 5.40 -13.88 -5.53
C LEU A 229 4.22 -14.58 -4.86
N ILE A 230 3.21 -14.91 -5.64
CA ILE A 230 2.05 -15.69 -5.21
C ILE A 230 2.15 -17.05 -5.87
N VAL A 231 2.18 -18.11 -5.05
CA VAL A 231 2.47 -19.46 -5.52
C VAL A 231 1.41 -20.42 -4.96
N SER A 232 0.95 -21.38 -5.77
CA SER A 232 0.07 -22.44 -5.26
C SER A 232 0.79 -23.29 -4.22
N GLY A 233 0.05 -23.84 -3.25
CA GLY A 233 0.63 -24.71 -2.23
C GLY A 233 1.27 -25.98 -2.83
N ALA A 234 0.73 -26.51 -3.93
CA ALA A 234 1.29 -27.65 -4.66
C ALA A 234 2.65 -27.29 -5.26
N ARG A 235 2.71 -26.16 -5.98
CA ARG A 235 3.94 -25.69 -6.62
C ARG A 235 5.01 -25.30 -5.58
N ALA A 236 4.62 -24.67 -4.49
CA ALA A 236 5.54 -24.34 -3.41
C ALA A 236 6.21 -25.59 -2.84
N ARG A 237 5.44 -26.65 -2.58
CA ARG A 237 5.99 -27.93 -2.11
C ARG A 237 6.90 -28.59 -3.16
N SER A 238 6.49 -28.64 -4.41
CA SER A 238 7.28 -29.28 -5.49
C SER A 238 8.64 -28.59 -5.70
N LEU A 239 8.72 -27.28 -5.50
CA LEU A 239 9.95 -26.50 -5.59
C LEU A 239 10.72 -26.41 -4.27
N GLY A 240 10.19 -26.97 -3.16
CA GLY A 240 10.79 -26.87 -1.84
C GLY A 240 10.94 -25.40 -1.39
N LEU A 241 9.92 -24.58 -1.66
CA LEU A 241 9.87 -23.18 -1.19
C LEU A 241 9.40 -23.13 0.25
N SER A 242 9.77 -22.05 0.93
CA SER A 242 9.30 -21.72 2.29
C SER A 242 8.47 -20.43 2.25
N PRO A 243 7.18 -20.50 1.91
CA PRO A 243 6.33 -19.32 1.87
C PRO A 243 6.21 -18.68 3.25
N ILE A 244 6.10 -17.33 3.30
CA ILE A 244 5.97 -16.59 4.57
C ILE A 244 4.56 -16.78 5.15
N ALA A 245 3.54 -16.71 4.31
CA ALA A 245 2.15 -16.83 4.72
C ALA A 245 1.27 -17.36 3.58
N LYS A 246 0.05 -17.77 3.90
CA LYS A 246 -1.01 -18.02 2.91
C LYS A 246 -2.08 -16.93 3.00
N VAL A 247 -2.71 -16.61 1.88
CA VAL A 247 -3.90 -15.75 1.85
C VAL A 247 -5.11 -16.55 2.34
N ARG A 248 -5.59 -16.22 3.53
CA ARG A 248 -6.75 -16.86 4.17
C ARG A 248 -8.05 -16.40 3.53
N SER A 249 -8.23 -15.09 3.44
CA SER A 249 -9.38 -14.46 2.78
C SER A 249 -9.01 -13.09 2.23
N MET A 250 -9.89 -12.57 1.39
CA MET A 250 -9.75 -11.26 0.76
C MET A 250 -11.12 -10.67 0.48
N ALA A 251 -11.25 -9.34 0.54
CA ALA A 251 -12.48 -8.65 0.23
C ALA A 251 -12.23 -7.25 -0.33
N ALA A 252 -13.16 -6.80 -1.14
CA ALA A 252 -13.34 -5.40 -1.49
C ALA A 252 -14.76 -4.98 -1.12
N SER A 253 -14.93 -3.71 -0.79
CA SER A 253 -16.22 -3.11 -0.44
C SER A 253 -16.32 -1.70 -0.99
N GLY A 254 -17.52 -1.25 -1.33
CA GLY A 254 -17.82 0.14 -1.63
C GLY A 254 -18.38 0.88 -0.42
N CYS A 255 -18.24 2.20 -0.40
CA CYS A 255 -18.88 3.13 0.52
C CYS A 255 -19.15 4.46 -0.21
N ASP A 256 -19.78 5.41 0.47
CA ASP A 256 -20.00 6.74 -0.12
C ASP A 256 -18.66 7.39 -0.49
N PRO A 257 -18.48 7.88 -1.73
CA PRO A 257 -17.28 8.61 -2.14
C PRO A 257 -16.91 9.78 -1.23
N ALA A 258 -17.88 10.46 -0.63
CA ALA A 258 -17.64 11.59 0.28
C ALA A 258 -16.92 11.20 1.57
N ILE A 259 -16.96 9.91 1.94
CA ILE A 259 -16.26 9.33 3.10
C ILE A 259 -15.39 8.14 2.68
N MET A 260 -14.72 8.24 1.55
CA MET A 260 -13.92 7.15 0.98
C MET A 260 -12.95 6.52 1.97
N GLY A 261 -12.43 7.31 2.92
CA GLY A 261 -11.53 6.88 3.96
C GLY A 261 -12.09 5.81 4.90
N TYR A 262 -13.42 5.62 4.94
CA TYR A 262 -14.11 4.59 5.74
C TYR A 262 -14.10 3.20 5.08
N GLY A 263 -13.77 3.11 3.80
CA GLY A 263 -13.77 1.86 3.03
C GLY A 263 -13.08 0.65 3.68
N PRO A 264 -11.98 0.81 4.44
CA PRO A 264 -11.35 -0.29 5.16
C PRO A 264 -12.27 -1.01 6.15
N VAL A 265 -13.18 -0.31 6.84
CA VAL A 265 -14.06 -0.92 7.85
C VAL A 265 -14.93 -2.04 7.25
N PRO A 266 -15.80 -1.78 6.26
CA PRO A 266 -16.60 -2.84 5.65
C PRO A 266 -15.74 -3.87 4.89
N ALA A 267 -14.58 -3.50 4.35
CA ALA A 267 -13.70 -4.45 3.68
C ALA A 267 -13.08 -5.44 4.66
N VAL A 268 -12.56 -4.99 5.81
CA VAL A 268 -12.02 -5.84 6.87
C VAL A 268 -13.10 -6.74 7.46
N GLN A 269 -14.26 -6.18 7.82
CA GLN A 269 -15.38 -6.97 8.35
C GLN A 269 -15.78 -8.11 7.40
N LYS A 270 -15.90 -7.80 6.10
CA LYS A 270 -16.20 -8.80 5.06
C LYS A 270 -15.10 -9.84 4.90
N ALA A 271 -13.83 -9.44 4.98
CA ALA A 271 -12.70 -10.37 4.89
C ALA A 271 -12.65 -11.31 6.12
N LEU A 272 -12.84 -10.77 7.33
CA LEU A 272 -12.89 -11.56 8.56
C LEU A 272 -14.07 -12.54 8.55
N GLN A 273 -15.26 -12.10 8.14
CA GLN A 273 -16.43 -12.96 7.99
C GLN A 273 -16.16 -14.14 7.06
N ARG A 274 -15.53 -13.88 5.89
CA ARG A 274 -15.14 -14.93 4.92
C ARG A 274 -14.14 -15.93 5.47
N ALA A 275 -13.30 -15.50 6.40
CA ALA A 275 -12.32 -16.35 7.09
C ALA A 275 -12.89 -17.06 8.33
N SER A 276 -14.12 -16.74 8.76
CA SER A 276 -14.71 -17.15 10.03
C SER A 276 -13.85 -16.72 11.22
N LEU A 277 -13.38 -15.46 11.20
CA LEU A 277 -12.53 -14.85 12.22
C LEU A 277 -13.21 -13.63 12.84
N ALA A 278 -12.87 -13.34 14.10
CA ALA A 278 -13.19 -12.10 14.79
C ALA A 278 -11.98 -11.12 14.74
N GLY A 279 -12.22 -9.83 14.95
CA GLY A 279 -11.13 -8.84 15.02
C GLY A 279 -10.10 -9.13 16.12
N GLY A 280 -10.53 -9.73 17.23
CA GLY A 280 -9.66 -10.14 18.32
C GLY A 280 -8.65 -11.25 17.98
N ASP A 281 -8.96 -12.07 16.97
CA ASP A 281 -8.09 -13.17 16.51
C ASP A 281 -6.87 -12.67 15.75
N ILE A 282 -6.88 -11.41 15.30
CA ILE A 282 -5.83 -10.83 14.49
C ILE A 282 -4.70 -10.28 15.37
N ASP A 283 -3.49 -10.71 15.07
CA ASP A 283 -2.28 -10.30 15.79
C ASP A 283 -1.77 -8.94 15.31
N LEU A 284 -1.79 -8.70 13.99
CA LEU A 284 -1.20 -7.50 13.38
C LEU A 284 -2.09 -6.92 12.27
N TYR A 285 -2.10 -5.60 12.18
CA TYR A 285 -2.78 -4.84 11.13
C TYR A 285 -1.80 -3.89 10.45
N GLU A 286 -1.76 -3.91 9.11
CA GLU A 286 -1.20 -2.84 8.29
C GLU A 286 -2.34 -2.10 7.63
N LEU A 287 -2.67 -0.92 8.16
CA LEU A 287 -3.65 0.02 7.63
C LEU A 287 -2.91 1.12 6.89
N ASN A 288 -3.17 1.30 5.61
CA ASN A 288 -2.58 2.41 4.87
C ASN A 288 -3.04 3.76 5.44
N GLU A 289 -2.09 4.58 5.86
CA GLU A 289 -2.33 5.89 6.48
C GLU A 289 -2.41 6.99 5.43
N ALA A 290 -3.47 6.98 4.60
CA ALA A 290 -3.64 8.06 3.63
C ALA A 290 -3.74 9.43 4.32
N PHE A 291 -4.46 9.48 5.45
CA PHE A 291 -4.59 10.62 6.36
C PHE A 291 -4.78 10.11 7.78
N ALA A 292 -4.23 10.78 8.79
CA ALA A 292 -4.55 10.48 10.19
C ALA A 292 -6.06 10.66 10.47
N ALA A 293 -6.65 11.71 9.88
CA ALA A 293 -8.10 12.01 9.90
C ALA A 293 -8.96 10.85 9.38
N GLN A 294 -8.41 10.04 8.47
CA GLN A 294 -9.08 8.87 7.90
C GLN A 294 -8.77 7.59 8.69
N SER A 295 -7.53 7.43 9.16
CA SER A 295 -7.08 6.20 9.82
C SER A 295 -7.68 6.04 11.20
N LEU A 296 -7.81 7.11 11.98
CA LEU A 296 -8.35 7.09 13.33
C LEU A 296 -9.80 6.58 13.40
N PRO A 297 -10.75 7.06 12.56
CA PRO A 297 -12.09 6.47 12.49
C PRO A 297 -12.09 4.96 12.19
N VAL A 298 -11.21 4.52 11.29
CA VAL A 298 -11.09 3.09 10.96
C VAL A 298 -10.59 2.27 12.16
N VAL A 299 -9.54 2.74 12.83
CA VAL A 299 -8.99 2.09 14.04
C VAL A 299 -10.06 2.03 15.15
N LYS A 300 -10.84 3.12 15.31
CA LYS A 300 -11.93 3.20 16.29
C LYS A 300 -13.03 2.19 16.00
N ASP A 301 -13.56 2.17 14.79
CA ASP A 301 -14.74 1.36 14.43
C ASP A 301 -14.41 -0.12 14.19
N LEU A 302 -13.13 -0.45 13.98
CA LEU A 302 -12.64 -1.83 14.05
C LEU A 302 -12.36 -2.30 15.49
N GLY A 303 -12.55 -1.45 16.52
CA GLY A 303 -12.34 -1.78 17.92
C GLY A 303 -10.86 -1.89 18.31
N LEU A 304 -9.97 -1.24 17.58
CA LEU A 304 -8.51 -1.40 17.74
C LEU A 304 -7.85 -0.32 18.60
N MET A 305 -8.58 0.71 19.06
CA MET A 305 -7.99 1.85 19.79
C MET A 305 -7.12 1.43 20.98
N ALA A 306 -7.61 0.50 21.82
CA ALA A 306 -6.90 0.07 23.01
C ALA A 306 -5.62 -0.75 22.73
N VAL A 307 -5.48 -1.29 21.54
CA VAL A 307 -4.37 -2.15 21.12
C VAL A 307 -3.56 -1.60 19.95
N ALA A 308 -3.91 -0.40 19.48
CA ALA A 308 -3.34 0.17 18.26
C ALA A 308 -1.81 0.28 18.30
N GLU A 309 -1.23 0.66 19.44
CA GLU A 309 0.23 0.77 19.59
C GLU A 309 0.97 -0.56 19.36
N LYS A 310 0.33 -1.67 19.71
CA LYS A 310 0.93 -3.02 19.65
C LYS A 310 0.57 -3.78 18.38
N LYS A 311 -0.54 -3.44 17.72
CA LYS A 311 -1.09 -4.24 16.63
C LYS A 311 -1.19 -3.49 15.31
N VAL A 312 -1.27 -2.15 15.30
CA VAL A 312 -1.53 -1.37 14.08
C VAL A 312 -0.30 -0.57 13.69
N ASN A 313 0.21 -0.83 12.48
CA ASN A 313 1.35 -0.10 11.90
C ASN A 313 2.52 0.03 12.89
N VAL A 314 2.93 -1.08 13.47
CA VAL A 314 3.93 -1.10 14.54
C VAL A 314 5.33 -0.66 14.07
N ASN A 315 5.57 -0.68 12.77
CA ASN A 315 6.77 -0.14 12.14
C ASN A 315 6.53 1.23 11.47
N GLY A 316 5.46 1.93 11.84
CA GLY A 316 5.02 3.14 11.13
C GLY A 316 4.23 2.82 9.87
N GLY A 317 3.64 3.83 9.24
CA GLY A 317 2.77 3.68 8.07
C GLY A 317 3.01 4.77 7.03
N ALA A 318 2.03 4.97 6.14
CA ALA A 318 2.19 5.80 4.95
C ALA A 318 2.44 7.29 5.21
N ILE A 319 2.08 7.81 6.39
CA ILE A 319 2.42 9.19 6.78
C ILE A 319 3.95 9.35 6.82
N ALA A 320 4.65 8.35 7.37
CA ALA A 320 6.11 8.35 7.47
C ALA A 320 6.81 7.72 6.26
N LEU A 321 6.21 6.71 5.62
CA LEU A 321 6.84 5.90 4.57
C LEU A 321 6.41 6.30 3.15
N GLY A 322 5.41 7.17 3.03
CA GLY A 322 4.83 7.56 1.74
C GLY A 322 3.70 6.66 1.25
N HIS A 323 2.96 7.18 0.26
CA HIS A 323 1.82 6.51 -0.36
C HIS A 323 1.88 6.56 -1.88
N PRO A 324 2.83 5.85 -2.53
CA PRO A 324 2.82 5.67 -3.97
C PRO A 324 1.61 4.81 -4.35
N LEU A 325 0.57 5.42 -4.93
CA LEU A 325 -0.79 4.89 -4.97
C LEU A 325 -0.88 3.44 -5.46
N GLY A 326 -0.41 3.17 -6.67
CA GLY A 326 -0.48 1.84 -7.29
C GLY A 326 0.40 0.79 -6.61
N CYS A 327 1.44 1.21 -5.89
CA CYS A 327 2.37 0.35 -5.15
C CYS A 327 1.86 -0.04 -3.75
N SER A 328 1.11 0.85 -3.09
CA SER A 328 0.90 0.78 -1.63
C SER A 328 0.26 -0.51 -1.14
N GLY A 329 -0.66 -1.12 -1.90
CA GLY A 329 -1.28 -2.39 -1.50
C GLY A 329 -0.28 -3.54 -1.37
N ALA A 330 0.69 -3.62 -2.29
CA ALA A 330 1.79 -4.58 -2.22
C ALA A 330 2.77 -4.20 -1.09
N ARG A 331 3.10 -2.92 -0.94
CA ARG A 331 4.02 -2.44 0.10
C ARG A 331 3.52 -2.79 1.50
N ILE A 332 2.27 -2.44 1.87
CA ILE A 332 1.73 -2.76 3.20
C ILE A 332 1.60 -4.27 3.42
N SER A 333 1.31 -5.04 2.36
CA SER A 333 1.27 -6.49 2.46
C SER A 333 2.67 -7.07 2.69
N THR A 334 3.70 -6.54 2.01
CA THR A 334 5.10 -6.94 2.20
C THR A 334 5.55 -6.66 3.62
N THR A 335 5.33 -5.44 4.13
CA THR A 335 5.68 -5.06 5.51
C THR A 335 4.99 -5.96 6.52
N LEU A 336 3.68 -6.20 6.35
CA LEU A 336 2.93 -7.11 7.23
C LEU A 336 3.53 -8.52 7.25
N LEU A 337 3.83 -9.09 6.08
CA LEU A 337 4.37 -10.45 5.97
C LEU A 337 5.75 -10.59 6.65
N HIS A 338 6.63 -9.62 6.44
CA HIS A 338 7.95 -9.60 7.09
C HIS A 338 7.83 -9.42 8.60
N LEU A 339 6.91 -8.56 9.05
CA LEU A 339 6.63 -8.35 10.47
C LEU A 339 6.04 -9.61 11.12
N MET A 340 5.05 -10.26 10.47
CA MET A 340 4.48 -11.52 10.94
C MET A 340 5.55 -12.58 11.12
N ARG A 341 6.44 -12.76 10.15
CA ARG A 341 7.54 -13.71 10.24
C ARG A 341 8.52 -13.35 11.36
N GLY A 342 8.87 -12.08 11.50
CA GLY A 342 9.81 -11.60 12.52
C GLY A 342 9.29 -11.74 13.95
N GLN A 343 7.98 -11.63 14.15
CA GLN A 343 7.34 -11.73 15.46
C GLN A 343 6.68 -13.10 15.74
N GLY A 344 6.67 -14.00 14.77
CA GLY A 344 5.94 -15.27 14.89
C GLY A 344 4.42 -15.07 14.97
N ALA A 345 3.90 -13.98 14.39
CA ALA A 345 2.47 -13.69 14.40
C ALA A 345 1.71 -14.64 13.45
N ARG A 346 0.58 -15.16 13.91
CA ARG A 346 -0.20 -16.15 13.17
C ARG A 346 -1.16 -15.53 12.16
N LEU A 347 -1.83 -14.45 12.52
CA LEU A 347 -2.84 -13.81 11.67
C LEU A 347 -2.56 -12.32 11.52
N GLY A 348 -2.56 -11.86 10.28
CA GLY A 348 -2.39 -10.46 9.95
C GLY A 348 -3.40 -9.96 8.91
N VAL A 349 -3.73 -8.69 8.97
CA VAL A 349 -4.61 -8.01 8.01
C VAL A 349 -3.90 -6.83 7.40
N SER A 350 -3.82 -6.77 6.06
CA SER A 350 -3.52 -5.55 5.34
C SER A 350 -4.79 -4.94 4.75
N THR A 351 -4.98 -3.63 4.90
CA THR A 351 -6.18 -2.93 4.42
C THR A 351 -5.89 -1.49 4.05
N MET A 352 -6.69 -0.96 3.14
CA MET A 352 -6.57 0.43 2.71
C MET A 352 -7.88 0.99 2.17
N CYS A 353 -8.02 2.30 2.31
CA CYS A 353 -9.04 3.08 1.62
C CYS A 353 -8.65 3.29 0.15
N ILE A 354 -9.65 3.55 -0.66
CA ILE A 354 -9.49 3.73 -2.10
C ILE A 354 -10.35 4.93 -2.50
N GLY A 355 -9.79 5.82 -3.26
CA GLY A 355 -10.50 6.97 -3.82
C GLY A 355 -11.84 6.56 -4.45
N MET A 356 -12.76 7.48 -4.53
CA MET A 356 -14.12 7.25 -5.05
C MET A 356 -14.96 6.25 -4.22
N GLY A 357 -14.63 6.06 -2.93
CA GLY A 357 -15.49 5.33 -1.99
C GLY A 357 -15.36 3.81 -2.05
N GLN A 358 -14.16 3.28 -1.90
CA GLN A 358 -13.94 1.85 -1.80
C GLN A 358 -12.95 1.51 -0.68
N GLY A 359 -12.90 0.24 -0.30
CA GLY A 359 -11.88 -0.34 0.57
C GLY A 359 -11.50 -1.74 0.13
N VAL A 360 -10.32 -2.17 0.49
CA VAL A 360 -9.81 -3.51 0.21
C VAL A 360 -9.09 -4.06 1.42
N ALA A 361 -9.21 -5.36 1.68
CA ALA A 361 -8.55 -6.04 2.79
C ALA A 361 -8.13 -7.46 2.41
N THR A 362 -6.97 -7.87 2.94
CA THR A 362 -6.43 -9.23 2.81
C THR A 362 -6.07 -9.76 4.18
N VAL A 363 -6.56 -10.95 4.52
CA VAL A 363 -6.19 -11.70 5.72
C VAL A 363 -5.12 -12.71 5.37
N PHE A 364 -3.98 -12.62 6.02
CA PHE A 364 -2.88 -13.55 5.90
C PHE A 364 -2.79 -14.46 7.12
N GLU A 365 -2.37 -15.71 6.89
CA GLU A 365 -2.05 -16.67 7.94
C GLU A 365 -0.60 -17.11 7.78
N GLY A 366 0.24 -16.84 8.79
CA GLY A 366 1.65 -17.19 8.80
C GLY A 366 1.86 -18.70 8.67
N LEU A 367 2.88 -19.07 7.94
CA LEU A 367 3.34 -20.45 7.81
C LEU A 367 4.64 -20.58 8.61
N SER A 368 4.54 -21.19 9.77
CA SER A 368 5.68 -21.51 10.65
C SER A 368 6.56 -22.60 10.08
#